data_6bfba4124b448c716eb59e541f32c898
#
_entry.id   6bfba4124b448c716eb59e541f32c898
#
_cell.length_a   1.000
_cell.length_b   1.000
_cell.length_c   1.000
_cell.angle_alpha   90.00
_cell.angle_beta   90.00
_cell.angle_gamma   90.00
#
_symmetry.space_group_name_H-M   'P 1'
#
loop_
_entity.id
_entity.type
_entity.pdbx_description
1 polymer ?
#
loop_
_entity_poly.entity_id
_entity_poly.type
_entity_poly.pdbx_seq_one_letter_code
_entity_poly.pdbx_strand_id
1 'polypeptide(L)'
;MKNKVLIIILAVFSVISIVFVFNNYAMYDETIAGITDIENIVEESNNTAGEIHYTQNIDAVIMNGPYKGNEVSFVNHTSSSGVFSEQLDEHSEVFVELSEDGREVVSLLNVKRDKYLVILLVIFIDTLLLIAKKRGFIILLSLLASLAITAVSVFLYDSFYDSINIVALYSGIAVAFIVVTLLMTNGRGAKTNAAILSSVISLFATFGIAFLVITLFGEGAPYWTMDYIDAIYDSRNYIFVGVLLCGLGAIMDVSITMSSSINELVTRDPDISRRRLIRSGQEIARDITGTMVNVMLYTMYVSIIPTVLLAIKNGAQLFDAISFYGYIELVLVLVSCIGIVLTIPVSLKVSVYLLHDRRKGGADL
;
A
#
# COMPACT_ATOMS: atom_id res chain seq x y z
N MET A 1 -5.71 -2.48 36.61
CA MET A 1 -4.31 -2.98 36.57
C MET A 1 -3.86 -3.36 35.15
N LYS A 2 -4.60 -4.15 34.36
CA LYS A 2 -4.19 -4.62 33.01
C LYS A 2 -3.87 -3.48 32.00
N ASN A 3 -4.62 -2.36 32.02
CA ASN A 3 -4.36 -1.24 31.10
C ASN A 3 -3.06 -0.47 31.44
N LYS A 4 -2.70 -0.33 32.72
CA LYS A 4 -1.46 0.32 33.12
C LYS A 4 -0.22 -0.47 32.70
N VAL A 5 -0.30 -1.80 32.82
CA VAL A 5 0.80 -2.68 32.37
C VAL A 5 0.97 -2.61 30.84
N LEU A 6 -0.11 -2.59 30.07
CA LEU A 6 -0.03 -2.42 28.63
C LEU A 6 0.63 -1.10 28.24
N ILE A 7 0.23 0.00 28.85
CA ILE A 7 0.82 1.34 28.56
C ILE A 7 2.33 1.34 28.87
N ILE A 8 2.75 0.73 29.98
CA ILE A 8 4.17 0.63 30.32
C ILE A 8 4.94 -0.18 29.29
N ILE A 9 4.39 -1.33 28.88
CA ILE A 9 5.02 -2.19 27.85
C ILE A 9 5.17 -1.43 26.53
N LEU A 10 4.12 -0.72 26.08
CA LEU A 10 4.16 0.08 24.87
C LEU A 10 5.18 1.22 24.96
N ALA A 11 5.19 1.95 26.08
CA ALA A 11 6.17 3.01 26.29
C ALA A 11 7.61 2.49 26.26
N VAL A 12 7.87 1.34 26.89
CA VAL A 12 9.20 0.70 26.84
C VAL A 12 9.54 0.26 25.41
N PHE A 13 8.60 -0.37 24.71
CA PHE A 13 8.78 -0.76 23.30
C PHE A 13 9.09 0.44 22.42
N SER A 14 8.34 1.55 22.56
CA SER A 14 8.53 2.78 21.79
C SER A 14 9.92 3.38 22.02
N VAL A 15 10.33 3.48 23.29
CA VAL A 15 11.67 4.00 23.63
C VAL A 15 12.76 3.11 23.04
N ILE A 16 12.63 1.78 23.18
CA ILE A 16 13.62 0.84 22.62
C ILE A 16 13.68 0.97 21.10
N SER A 17 12.53 1.03 20.41
CA SER A 17 12.48 1.13 18.94
C SER A 17 13.08 2.44 18.45
N ILE A 18 12.81 3.55 19.13
CA ILE A 18 13.37 4.85 18.78
C ILE A 18 14.88 4.87 19.03
N VAL A 19 15.34 4.45 20.20
CA VAL A 19 16.78 4.38 20.50
C VAL A 19 17.52 3.47 19.52
N PHE A 20 16.90 2.35 19.15
CA PHE A 20 17.45 1.41 18.19
C PHE A 20 17.63 2.06 16.81
N VAL A 21 16.62 2.73 16.25
CA VAL A 21 16.74 3.32 14.90
C VAL A 21 17.72 4.48 14.83
N PHE A 22 17.95 5.18 15.94
CA PHE A 22 18.97 6.23 16.03
C PHE A 22 20.40 5.68 16.14
N ASN A 23 20.57 4.38 16.39
CA ASN A 23 21.88 3.73 16.58
C ASN A 23 22.09 2.49 15.71
N ASN A 24 21.24 2.29 14.69
CA ASN A 24 21.20 1.05 13.88
C ASN A 24 22.25 1.01 12.75
N TYR A 25 23.27 1.86 12.78
CA TYR A 25 24.25 2.00 11.71
C TYR A 25 24.95 0.67 11.32
N ALA A 26 25.17 -0.21 12.30
CA ALA A 26 25.84 -1.50 12.07
C ALA A 26 24.97 -2.53 11.31
N MET A 27 23.70 -2.22 11.04
CA MET A 27 22.78 -3.11 10.32
C MET A 27 22.77 -2.87 8.81
N TYR A 28 23.45 -1.84 8.35
CA TYR A 28 23.52 -1.49 6.94
C TYR A 28 24.87 -1.91 6.36
N ASP A 29 24.82 -2.54 5.20
CA ASP A 29 26.02 -2.91 4.42
C ASP A 29 26.61 -1.68 3.71
N GLU A 30 25.73 -0.72 3.31
CA GLU A 30 26.15 0.53 2.72
C GLU A 30 26.77 1.47 3.76
N THR A 31 27.69 2.31 3.31
CA THR A 31 28.32 3.32 4.18
C THR A 31 27.35 4.47 4.45
N ILE A 32 27.21 4.82 5.70
CA ILE A 32 26.38 5.95 6.15
C ILE A 32 27.30 7.09 6.56
N ALA A 33 27.04 8.28 6.01
CA ALA A 33 27.67 9.53 6.41
C ALA A 33 26.66 10.44 7.12
N GLY A 34 27.01 10.92 8.29
CA GLY A 34 26.24 11.93 9.05
C GLY A 34 26.76 13.32 8.70
N ILE A 35 25.89 14.17 8.18
CA ILE A 35 26.24 15.51 7.75
C ILE A 35 26.48 16.39 8.97
N THR A 36 27.60 17.09 8.99
CA THR A 36 28.02 17.97 10.07
C THR A 36 27.90 19.44 9.72
N ASP A 37 28.19 19.81 8.47
CA ASP A 37 28.07 21.17 7.97
C ASP A 37 27.69 21.21 6.50
N ILE A 38 26.99 22.28 6.08
CA ILE A 38 26.54 22.49 4.70
C ILE A 38 26.73 23.95 4.31
N GLU A 39 27.54 24.17 3.31
CA GLU A 39 27.62 25.46 2.65
C GLU A 39 26.80 25.48 1.35
N ASN A 40 25.74 26.28 1.33
CA ASN A 40 24.87 26.41 0.15
C ASN A 40 25.35 27.55 -0.75
N ILE A 41 25.76 27.24 -1.95
CA ILE A 41 26.12 28.21 -2.98
C ILE A 41 24.97 28.28 -3.99
N VAL A 42 24.38 29.48 -4.15
CA VAL A 42 23.31 29.70 -5.14
C VAL A 42 23.95 29.86 -6.50
N GLU A 43 23.57 29.03 -7.45
CA GLU A 43 23.95 29.20 -8.84
C GLU A 43 22.92 30.09 -9.55
N GLU A 44 23.40 31.14 -10.22
CA GLU A 44 22.51 32.01 -11.04
C GLU A 44 21.91 31.19 -12.19
N SER A 45 20.60 30.91 -12.09
CA SER A 45 19.87 30.21 -13.12
C SER A 45 19.29 31.21 -14.12
N ASN A 46 19.68 31.09 -15.38
CA ASN A 46 19.07 31.78 -16.53
C ASN A 46 17.80 31.06 -17.03
N ASN A 47 17.20 30.19 -16.23
CA ASN A 47 16.04 29.41 -16.67
C ASN A 47 14.73 30.19 -16.57
N THR A 48 13.96 30.16 -17.66
CA THR A 48 12.62 30.77 -17.79
C THR A 48 11.58 30.30 -16.77
N ALA A 49 11.86 29.20 -16.06
CA ALA A 49 10.96 28.58 -15.08
C ALA A 49 11.14 29.11 -13.64
N GLY A 50 12.15 29.97 -13.39
CA GLY A 50 12.40 30.49 -12.02
C GLY A 50 12.94 29.46 -11.04
N GLU A 51 13.49 28.35 -11.53
CA GLU A 51 14.13 27.35 -10.71
C GLU A 51 15.51 27.84 -10.26
N ILE A 52 15.78 27.74 -8.96
CA ILE A 52 17.06 28.11 -8.36
C ILE A 52 17.88 26.83 -8.18
N HIS A 53 19.09 26.80 -8.71
CA HIS A 53 20.04 25.70 -8.51
C HIS A 53 20.96 26.03 -7.34
N TYR A 54 21.26 25.00 -6.56
CA TYR A 54 22.16 25.08 -5.43
C TYR A 54 23.28 24.07 -5.58
N THR A 55 24.49 24.51 -5.32
CA THR A 55 25.61 23.59 -5.06
C THR A 55 25.84 23.59 -3.56
N GLN A 56 25.65 22.43 -2.94
CA GLN A 56 25.88 22.20 -1.52
C GLN A 56 27.26 21.58 -1.35
N ASN A 57 28.19 22.31 -0.72
CA ASN A 57 29.44 21.73 -0.22
C ASN A 57 29.14 21.14 1.15
N ILE A 58 29.37 19.85 1.33
CA ILE A 58 28.92 19.10 2.48
C ILE A 58 30.10 18.46 3.16
N ASP A 59 30.23 18.72 4.46
CA ASP A 59 31.14 18.02 5.35
C ASP A 59 30.36 16.98 6.17
N ALA A 60 30.87 15.76 6.25
CA ALA A 60 30.21 14.65 6.90
C ALA A 60 31.21 13.72 7.61
N VAL A 61 30.70 12.97 8.58
CA VAL A 61 31.46 11.94 9.30
C VAL A 61 30.87 10.58 9.00
N ILE A 62 31.72 9.61 8.69
CA ILE A 62 31.31 8.23 8.44
C ILE A 62 30.86 7.57 9.74
N MET A 63 29.64 6.99 9.74
CA MET A 63 28.97 6.45 10.92
C MET A 63 29.14 4.94 11.09
N ASN A 64 29.47 4.20 10.02
CA ASN A 64 29.62 2.73 10.05
C ASN A 64 30.76 2.24 9.15
N GLY A 65 30.98 0.92 9.15
CA GLY A 65 32.00 0.27 8.30
C GLY A 65 33.43 0.46 8.75
N PRO A 66 34.41 0.08 7.89
CA PRO A 66 35.83 0.11 8.21
C PRO A 66 36.37 1.53 8.36
N TYR A 67 35.74 2.52 7.77
CA TYR A 67 36.16 3.92 7.77
C TYR A 67 35.40 4.78 8.78
N LYS A 68 34.70 4.17 9.73
CA LYS A 68 33.95 4.87 10.76
C LYS A 68 34.77 5.91 11.51
N GLY A 69 34.24 7.13 11.56
CA GLY A 69 34.88 8.28 12.24
C GLY A 69 35.73 9.14 11.32
N ASN A 70 35.95 8.76 10.06
CA ASN A 70 36.66 9.60 9.10
C ASN A 70 35.74 10.74 8.67
N GLU A 71 36.32 11.92 8.53
CA GLU A 71 35.71 13.08 7.92
C GLU A 71 35.85 12.98 6.40
N VAL A 72 34.75 13.27 5.70
CA VAL A 72 34.67 13.27 4.24
C VAL A 72 33.95 14.50 3.78
N SER A 73 34.31 15.03 2.61
CA SER A 73 33.63 16.16 2.00
C SER A 73 33.15 15.76 0.59
N PHE A 74 31.98 16.21 0.22
CA PHE A 74 31.44 15.98 -1.12
C PHE A 74 30.49 17.09 -1.54
N VAL A 75 30.17 17.11 -2.83
CA VAL A 75 29.30 18.13 -3.42
C VAL A 75 27.99 17.50 -3.84
N ASN A 76 26.88 18.14 -3.46
CA ASN A 76 25.54 17.80 -3.91
C ASN A 76 24.99 18.93 -4.78
N HIS A 77 24.57 18.63 -6.00
CA HIS A 77 23.90 19.57 -6.88
C HIS A 77 22.38 19.35 -6.78
N THR A 78 21.68 20.36 -6.33
CA THR A 78 20.24 20.29 -6.13
C THR A 78 19.53 21.52 -6.67
N SER A 79 18.21 21.48 -6.71
CA SER A 79 17.39 22.60 -7.15
C SER A 79 16.25 22.87 -6.19
N SER A 80 15.66 24.06 -6.29
CA SER A 80 14.52 24.46 -5.47
C SER A 80 13.29 23.54 -5.65
N SER A 81 13.22 22.81 -6.76
CA SER A 81 12.14 21.82 -7.00
C SER A 81 12.39 20.46 -6.34
N GLY A 82 13.66 20.10 -6.10
CA GLY A 82 14.04 18.80 -5.56
C GLY A 82 13.74 17.61 -6.48
N VAL A 83 13.50 17.83 -7.77
CA VAL A 83 13.03 16.77 -8.69
C VAL A 83 14.13 15.78 -9.04
N PHE A 84 15.35 16.25 -9.24
CA PHE A 84 16.47 15.40 -9.68
C PHE A 84 17.45 15.06 -8.56
N SER A 85 17.47 15.89 -7.51
CA SER A 85 18.33 15.68 -6.34
C SER A 85 17.68 16.34 -5.13
N GLU A 86 17.74 15.68 -3.99
CA GLU A 86 17.19 16.21 -2.76
C GLU A 86 18.12 17.27 -2.17
N GLN A 87 17.54 18.35 -1.69
CA GLN A 87 18.27 19.32 -0.87
C GLN A 87 18.51 18.69 0.50
N LEU A 88 19.76 18.62 0.90
CA LEU A 88 20.18 18.03 2.17
C LEU A 88 20.22 19.08 3.26
N ASP A 89 19.86 18.67 4.47
CA ASP A 89 19.88 19.50 5.67
C ASP A 89 21.02 19.08 6.62
N GLU A 90 21.46 19.98 7.45
CA GLU A 90 22.38 19.68 8.54
C GLU A 90 21.81 18.57 9.43
N HIS A 91 22.67 17.68 9.89
CA HIS A 91 22.34 16.50 10.70
C HIS A 91 21.54 15.40 9.96
N SER A 92 21.33 15.53 8.66
CA SER A 92 20.81 14.44 7.84
C SER A 92 21.84 13.30 7.75
N GLU A 93 21.36 12.09 7.61
CA GLU A 93 22.20 10.90 7.37
C GLU A 93 21.93 10.41 5.96
N VAL A 94 23.01 10.13 5.26
CA VAL A 94 22.99 9.74 3.85
C VAL A 94 23.76 8.47 3.61
N PHE A 95 23.32 7.66 2.65
CA PHE A 95 24.08 6.53 2.13
C PHE A 95 25.03 7.05 1.05
N VAL A 96 26.30 6.70 1.17
CA VAL A 96 27.36 7.13 0.26
C VAL A 96 28.19 5.96 -0.20
N GLU A 97 28.70 6.06 -1.42
CA GLU A 97 29.72 5.16 -1.93
C GLU A 97 31.09 5.84 -1.77
N LEU A 98 32.02 5.15 -1.14
CA LEU A 98 33.40 5.66 -0.91
C LEU A 98 34.34 5.12 -1.97
N SER A 99 35.39 5.88 -2.21
CA SER A 99 36.58 5.41 -2.94
C SER A 99 37.28 4.24 -2.20
N GLU A 100 38.08 3.46 -2.89
CA GLU A 100 38.78 2.31 -2.32
C GLU A 100 39.64 2.65 -1.08
N ASP A 101 40.16 3.87 -1.00
CA ASP A 101 40.92 4.37 0.13
C ASP A 101 40.08 4.99 1.25
N GLY A 102 38.77 5.08 1.06
CA GLY A 102 37.80 5.59 2.06
C GLY A 102 37.93 7.07 2.39
N ARG A 103 38.54 7.86 1.51
CA ARG A 103 38.81 9.29 1.74
C ARG A 103 37.85 10.21 0.99
N GLU A 104 37.32 9.74 -0.11
CA GLU A 104 36.45 10.54 -0.97
C GLU A 104 35.10 9.85 -1.15
N VAL A 105 34.01 10.62 -1.21
CA VAL A 105 32.70 10.15 -1.59
C VAL A 105 32.60 10.17 -3.10
N VAL A 106 32.43 8.99 -3.70
CA VAL A 106 32.28 8.81 -5.15
C VAL A 106 30.88 9.17 -5.59
N SER A 107 29.87 8.73 -4.83
CA SER A 107 28.47 9.01 -5.15
C SER A 107 27.61 9.08 -3.89
N LEU A 108 26.59 9.97 -3.94
CA LEU A 108 25.47 10.00 -3.01
C LEU A 108 24.42 9.00 -3.49
N LEU A 109 24.12 7.97 -2.69
CA LEU A 109 23.16 6.93 -3.06
C LEU A 109 21.74 7.31 -2.68
N ASN A 110 21.51 7.67 -1.41
CA ASN A 110 20.17 8.00 -0.91
C ASN A 110 20.25 8.69 0.46
N VAL A 111 19.11 9.27 0.90
CA VAL A 111 18.97 9.81 2.25
C VAL A 111 18.40 8.74 3.19
N LYS A 112 18.98 8.59 4.38
CA LYS A 112 18.52 7.64 5.40
C LYS A 112 17.28 8.19 6.11
N ARG A 113 16.10 7.66 5.76
CA ARG A 113 14.80 8.12 6.25
C ARG A 113 14.13 7.19 7.26
N ASP A 114 14.78 6.12 7.67
CA ASP A 114 14.23 5.11 8.57
C ASP A 114 13.80 5.67 9.92
N LYS A 115 14.45 6.71 10.43
CA LYS A 115 14.08 7.37 11.69
C LYS A 115 12.63 7.85 11.68
N TYR A 116 12.24 8.59 10.63
CA TYR A 116 10.88 9.10 10.49
C TYR A 116 9.86 7.98 10.31
N LEU A 117 10.20 6.99 9.50
CA LEU A 117 9.32 5.84 9.25
C LEU A 117 9.09 5.02 10.52
N VAL A 118 10.12 4.76 11.31
CA VAL A 118 10.00 4.00 12.57
C VAL A 118 9.20 4.80 13.60
N ILE A 119 9.40 6.11 13.74
CA ILE A 119 8.61 6.94 14.64
C ILE A 119 7.12 6.88 14.27
N LEU A 120 6.78 7.05 12.99
CA LEU A 120 5.40 6.95 12.52
C LEU A 120 4.81 5.56 12.74
N LEU A 121 5.60 4.51 12.48
CA LEU A 121 5.19 3.13 12.70
C LEU A 121 4.92 2.85 14.19
N VAL A 122 5.78 3.33 15.08
CA VAL A 122 5.61 3.19 16.53
C VAL A 122 4.34 3.91 16.99
N ILE A 123 4.10 5.14 16.55
CA ILE A 123 2.88 5.89 16.87
C ILE A 123 1.64 5.12 16.37
N PHE A 124 1.69 4.57 15.16
CA PHE A 124 0.60 3.76 14.60
C PHE A 124 0.33 2.50 15.45
N ILE A 125 1.38 1.74 15.78
CA ILE A 125 1.28 0.50 16.59
C ILE A 125 0.72 0.83 17.97
N ASP A 126 1.25 1.84 18.64
CA ASP A 126 0.82 2.25 19.98
C ASP A 126 -0.65 2.68 19.98
N THR A 127 -1.03 3.53 19.03
CA THR A 127 -2.42 3.99 18.90
C THR A 127 -3.37 2.82 18.66
N LEU A 128 -3.00 1.91 17.75
CA LEU A 128 -3.81 0.73 17.44
C LEU A 128 -3.96 -0.19 18.65
N LEU A 129 -2.88 -0.46 19.38
CA LEU A 129 -2.91 -1.35 20.56
C LEU A 129 -3.60 -0.70 21.77
N LEU A 130 -3.50 0.60 21.96
CA LEU A 130 -4.21 1.32 23.03
C LEU A 130 -5.73 1.31 22.80
N ILE A 131 -6.17 1.54 21.57
CA ILE A 131 -7.59 1.60 21.20
C ILE A 131 -8.18 0.20 21.07
N ALA A 132 -7.60 -0.66 20.22
CA ALA A 132 -8.18 -1.95 19.86
C ALA A 132 -7.71 -3.12 20.75
N LYS A 133 -6.71 -2.91 21.61
CA LYS A 133 -6.20 -3.91 22.57
C LYS A 133 -5.89 -5.25 21.91
N LYS A 134 -6.54 -6.36 22.37
CA LYS A 134 -6.34 -7.70 21.80
C LYS A 134 -6.68 -7.77 20.31
N ARG A 135 -7.71 -7.05 19.87
CA ARG A 135 -8.06 -6.99 18.44
C ARG A 135 -6.98 -6.26 17.64
N GLY A 136 -6.40 -5.19 18.20
CA GLY A 136 -5.27 -4.48 17.60
C GLY A 136 -4.07 -5.38 17.35
N PHE A 137 -3.74 -6.25 18.30
CA PHE A 137 -2.66 -7.24 18.12
C PHE A 137 -2.95 -8.23 16.97
N ILE A 138 -4.19 -8.70 16.85
CA ILE A 138 -4.59 -9.59 15.75
C ILE A 138 -4.51 -8.86 14.41
N ILE A 139 -4.90 -7.59 14.37
CA ILE A 139 -4.80 -6.74 13.16
C ILE A 139 -3.33 -6.57 12.75
N LEU A 140 -2.42 -6.28 13.71
CA LEU A 140 -0.99 -6.20 13.43
C LEU A 140 -0.43 -7.52 12.89
N LEU A 141 -0.81 -8.63 13.50
CA LEU A 141 -0.38 -9.94 13.02
C LEU A 141 -0.92 -10.25 11.61
N SER A 142 -2.15 -9.83 11.31
CA SER A 142 -2.73 -9.93 9.97
C SER A 142 -1.98 -9.05 8.96
N LEU A 143 -1.58 -7.84 9.36
CA LEU A 143 -0.77 -6.95 8.52
C LEU A 143 0.60 -7.58 8.21
N LEU A 144 1.27 -8.13 9.23
CA LEU A 144 2.54 -8.84 9.03
C LEU A 144 2.39 -10.06 8.11
N ALA A 145 1.32 -10.83 8.29
CA ALA A 145 1.02 -11.96 7.40
C ALA A 145 0.79 -11.49 5.94
N SER A 146 0.10 -10.37 5.75
CA SER A 146 -0.11 -9.78 4.43
C SER A 146 1.20 -9.33 3.79
N LEU A 147 2.08 -8.68 4.55
CA LEU A 147 3.42 -8.30 4.09
C LEU A 147 4.27 -9.54 3.74
N ALA A 148 4.19 -10.59 4.57
CA ALA A 148 4.88 -11.84 4.28
C ALA A 148 4.37 -12.51 2.99
N ILE A 149 3.05 -12.55 2.77
CA ILE A 149 2.45 -13.05 1.52
C ILE A 149 2.96 -12.24 0.32
N THR A 150 3.02 -10.91 0.44
CA THR A 150 3.55 -10.05 -0.63
C THR A 150 5.03 -10.31 -0.88
N ALA A 151 5.86 -10.40 0.15
CA ALA A 151 7.28 -10.72 0.00
C ALA A 151 7.51 -12.09 -0.65
N VAL A 152 6.76 -13.11 -0.20
CA VAL A 152 6.81 -14.45 -0.81
C VAL A 152 6.36 -14.40 -2.28
N SER A 153 5.35 -13.60 -2.62
CA SER A 153 4.88 -13.48 -4.00
C SER A 153 5.95 -12.92 -4.95
N VAL A 154 6.67 -11.88 -4.48
CA VAL A 154 7.78 -11.29 -5.26
C VAL A 154 8.92 -12.30 -5.40
N PHE A 155 9.31 -12.98 -4.32
CA PHE A 155 10.34 -14.01 -4.35
C PHE A 155 9.98 -15.19 -5.27
N LEU A 156 8.73 -15.66 -5.24
CA LEU A 156 8.27 -16.72 -6.13
C LEU A 156 8.29 -16.27 -7.59
N TYR A 157 7.90 -15.02 -7.85
CA TYR A 157 7.95 -14.49 -9.20
C TYR A 157 9.40 -14.38 -9.69
N ASP A 158 10.30 -13.81 -8.91
CA ASP A 158 11.73 -13.69 -9.24
C ASP A 158 12.38 -15.06 -9.52
N SER A 159 12.06 -16.07 -8.70
CA SER A 159 12.63 -17.41 -8.84
C SER A 159 12.09 -18.20 -10.04
N PHE A 160 10.90 -17.89 -10.53
CA PHE A 160 10.19 -18.69 -11.52
C PHE A 160 9.60 -17.87 -12.68
N TYR A 161 10.09 -16.65 -12.93
CA TYR A 161 9.49 -15.71 -13.87
C TYR A 161 9.31 -16.26 -15.29
N ASP A 162 10.23 -17.10 -15.78
CA ASP A 162 10.18 -17.72 -17.09
C ASP A 162 9.17 -18.89 -17.20
N SER A 163 8.75 -19.46 -16.05
CA SER A 163 7.98 -20.71 -16.02
C SER A 163 6.54 -20.53 -15.60
N ILE A 164 6.18 -19.42 -14.94
CA ILE A 164 4.87 -19.20 -14.33
C ILE A 164 4.16 -18.03 -14.98
N ASN A 165 2.90 -18.23 -15.36
CA ASN A 165 2.04 -17.13 -15.76
C ASN A 165 1.78 -16.21 -14.55
N ILE A 166 2.24 -14.95 -14.64
CA ILE A 166 2.14 -13.96 -13.56
C ILE A 166 0.69 -13.75 -13.10
N VAL A 167 -0.29 -13.71 -14.01
CA VAL A 167 -1.71 -13.52 -13.67
C VAL A 167 -2.24 -14.71 -12.87
N ALA A 168 -1.84 -15.94 -13.24
CA ALA A 168 -2.23 -17.14 -12.50
C ALA A 168 -1.61 -17.18 -11.10
N LEU A 169 -0.33 -16.81 -10.96
CA LEU A 169 0.37 -16.71 -9.69
C LEU A 169 -0.35 -15.71 -8.75
N TYR A 170 -0.57 -14.49 -9.21
CA TYR A 170 -1.21 -13.46 -8.40
C TYR A 170 -2.70 -13.71 -8.15
N SER A 171 -3.38 -14.48 -9.00
CA SER A 171 -4.73 -14.98 -8.71
C SER A 171 -4.76 -15.91 -7.50
N GLY A 172 -3.80 -16.83 -7.42
CA GLY A 172 -3.63 -17.69 -6.24
C GLY A 172 -3.28 -16.90 -4.98
N ILE A 173 -2.38 -15.92 -5.10
CA ILE A 173 -1.97 -15.03 -4.00
C ILE A 173 -3.14 -14.18 -3.50
N ALA A 174 -3.96 -13.63 -4.40
CA ALA A 174 -5.15 -12.86 -4.03
C ALA A 174 -6.14 -13.71 -3.22
N VAL A 175 -6.37 -14.96 -3.61
CA VAL A 175 -7.19 -15.90 -2.84
C VAL A 175 -6.57 -16.20 -1.47
N ALA A 176 -5.26 -16.46 -1.41
CA ALA A 176 -4.56 -16.69 -0.15
C ALA A 176 -4.66 -15.46 0.77
N PHE A 177 -4.50 -14.27 0.22
CA PHE A 177 -4.64 -13.01 0.94
C PHE A 177 -6.04 -12.84 1.54
N ILE A 178 -7.12 -13.07 0.75
CA ILE A 178 -8.51 -13.04 1.24
C ILE A 178 -8.70 -14.01 2.40
N VAL A 179 -8.28 -15.26 2.20
CA VAL A 179 -8.50 -16.33 3.19
C VAL A 179 -7.74 -16.04 4.48
N VAL A 180 -6.45 -15.75 4.39
CA VAL A 180 -5.59 -15.50 5.57
C VAL A 180 -6.08 -14.27 6.33
N THR A 181 -6.28 -13.15 5.65
CA THR A 181 -6.69 -11.89 6.29
C THR A 181 -8.05 -12.03 6.98
N LEU A 182 -9.07 -12.57 6.30
CA LEU A 182 -10.41 -12.70 6.87
C LEU A 182 -10.47 -13.73 8.00
N LEU A 183 -9.73 -14.84 7.91
CA LEU A 183 -9.66 -15.82 9.01
C LEU A 183 -8.93 -15.26 10.23
N MET A 184 -7.84 -14.51 10.03
CA MET A 184 -7.10 -13.93 11.14
C MET A 184 -7.90 -12.84 11.84
N THR A 185 -8.52 -11.92 11.10
CA THR A 185 -9.21 -10.75 11.67
C THR A 185 -10.58 -11.10 12.28
N ASN A 186 -11.32 -12.04 11.68
CA ASN A 186 -12.70 -12.36 12.05
C ASN A 186 -12.89 -13.75 12.67
N GLY A 187 -11.82 -14.57 12.66
CA GLY A 187 -11.85 -15.94 13.17
C GLY A 187 -12.62 -16.90 12.27
N ARG A 188 -12.71 -18.16 12.71
CA ARG A 188 -13.47 -19.21 12.00
C ARG A 188 -14.95 -19.11 12.34
N GLY A 189 -15.80 -19.04 11.31
CA GLY A 189 -17.25 -18.97 11.50
C GLY A 189 -18.01 -18.88 10.20
N ALA A 190 -19.33 -19.14 10.25
CA ALA A 190 -20.17 -19.11 9.06
C ALA A 190 -20.16 -17.74 8.35
N LYS A 191 -20.13 -16.64 9.11
CA LYS A 191 -20.01 -15.27 8.57
C LYS A 191 -18.69 -15.05 7.82
N THR A 192 -17.58 -15.56 8.35
CA THR A 192 -16.25 -15.44 7.72
C THR A 192 -16.18 -16.27 6.45
N ASN A 193 -16.74 -17.49 6.47
CA ASN A 193 -16.82 -18.33 5.27
C ASN A 193 -17.69 -17.66 4.18
N ALA A 194 -18.81 -17.01 4.58
CA ALA A 194 -19.63 -16.25 3.64
C ALA A 194 -18.86 -15.06 3.05
N ALA A 195 -18.10 -14.34 3.87
CA ALA A 195 -17.26 -13.24 3.42
C ALA A 195 -16.15 -13.72 2.45
N ILE A 196 -15.44 -14.79 2.79
CA ILE A 196 -14.40 -15.36 1.92
C ILE A 196 -14.98 -15.75 0.56
N LEU A 197 -16.07 -16.52 0.56
CA LEU A 197 -16.69 -16.99 -0.68
C LEU A 197 -17.18 -15.81 -1.54
N SER A 198 -17.84 -14.82 -0.93
CA SER A 198 -18.33 -13.65 -1.65
C SER A 198 -17.18 -12.78 -2.16
N SER A 199 -16.10 -12.60 -1.40
CA SER A 199 -14.91 -11.85 -1.84
C SER A 199 -14.26 -12.51 -3.05
N VAL A 200 -14.06 -13.82 -3.02
CA VAL A 200 -13.44 -14.56 -4.14
C VAL A 200 -14.31 -14.46 -5.40
N ILE A 201 -15.62 -14.69 -5.27
CA ILE A 201 -16.54 -14.59 -6.43
C ILE A 201 -16.54 -13.17 -6.99
N SER A 202 -16.62 -12.15 -6.14
CA SER A 202 -16.64 -10.74 -6.57
C SER A 202 -15.33 -10.33 -7.21
N LEU A 203 -14.20 -10.76 -6.65
CA LEU A 203 -12.87 -10.47 -7.20
C LEU A 203 -12.74 -10.99 -8.64
N PHE A 204 -13.03 -12.28 -8.86
CA PHE A 204 -12.91 -12.86 -10.20
C PHE A 204 -13.97 -12.36 -11.17
N ALA A 205 -15.18 -12.02 -10.70
CA ALA A 205 -16.19 -11.37 -11.53
C ALA A 205 -15.74 -10.00 -12.00
N THR A 206 -15.19 -9.19 -11.09
CA THR A 206 -14.65 -7.85 -11.39
C THR A 206 -13.46 -7.95 -12.33
N PHE A 207 -12.53 -8.85 -12.03
CA PHE A 207 -11.37 -9.11 -12.90
C PHE A 207 -11.81 -9.55 -14.31
N GLY A 208 -12.80 -10.44 -14.41
CA GLY A 208 -13.33 -10.90 -15.69
C GLY A 208 -13.92 -9.77 -16.54
N ILE A 209 -14.67 -8.84 -15.91
CA ILE A 209 -15.20 -7.66 -16.60
C ILE A 209 -14.05 -6.75 -17.07
N ALA A 210 -13.10 -6.45 -16.19
CA ALA A 210 -11.97 -5.60 -16.52
C ALA A 210 -11.09 -6.23 -17.61
N PHE A 211 -10.79 -7.52 -17.50
CA PHE A 211 -10.07 -8.29 -18.51
C PHE A 211 -10.74 -8.19 -19.87
N LEU A 212 -12.05 -8.40 -19.91
CA LEU A 212 -12.83 -8.34 -21.16
C LEU A 212 -12.79 -6.93 -21.77
N VAL A 213 -13.00 -5.89 -20.95
CA VAL A 213 -12.97 -4.50 -21.44
C VAL A 213 -11.57 -4.12 -21.94
N ILE A 214 -10.51 -4.41 -21.18
CA ILE A 214 -9.13 -4.09 -21.58
C ILE A 214 -8.73 -4.87 -22.84
N THR A 215 -9.15 -6.14 -22.96
CA THR A 215 -8.83 -6.94 -24.15
C THR A 215 -9.56 -6.47 -25.40
N LEU A 216 -10.81 -6.03 -25.27
CA LEU A 216 -11.62 -5.58 -26.42
C LEU A 216 -11.31 -4.15 -26.87
N PHE A 217 -10.98 -3.26 -25.93
CA PHE A 217 -10.88 -1.81 -26.17
C PHE A 217 -9.53 -1.22 -25.80
N GLY A 218 -8.62 -2.01 -25.23
CA GLY A 218 -7.36 -1.53 -24.66
C GLY A 218 -6.23 -1.35 -25.68
N GLU A 219 -6.52 -1.32 -26.98
CA GLU A 219 -5.53 -0.97 -28.01
C GLU A 219 -5.11 0.49 -27.80
N GLY A 220 -3.91 0.69 -27.24
CA GLY A 220 -3.35 2.02 -26.99
C GLY A 220 -3.35 2.46 -25.53
N ALA A 221 -3.60 1.56 -24.57
CA ALA A 221 -3.32 1.89 -23.18
C ALA A 221 -1.85 2.34 -23.05
N PRO A 222 -1.57 3.46 -22.37
CA PRO A 222 -0.22 4.01 -22.30
C PRO A 222 0.65 3.18 -21.33
N TYR A 223 1.03 1.96 -21.76
CA TYR A 223 1.95 1.10 -21.03
C TYR A 223 3.32 1.76 -20.80
N TRP A 224 3.67 2.70 -21.69
CA TRP A 224 4.88 3.53 -21.61
C TRP A 224 4.89 4.55 -20.46
N THR A 225 3.76 4.75 -19.77
CA THR A 225 3.74 5.54 -18.52
C THR A 225 4.19 4.73 -17.30
N MET A 226 4.37 3.41 -17.43
CA MET A 226 4.99 2.61 -16.40
C MET A 226 6.50 2.77 -16.50
N ASP A 227 7.10 3.54 -15.61
CA ASP A 227 8.54 3.64 -15.46
C ASP A 227 9.14 2.24 -15.20
N TYR A 228 10.29 1.95 -15.77
CA TYR A 228 11.06 0.71 -15.63
C TYR A 228 10.56 -0.54 -16.39
N ILE A 229 9.63 -0.43 -17.33
CA ILE A 229 9.31 -1.55 -18.20
C ILE A 229 10.19 -1.51 -19.44
N ASP A 230 11.12 -2.46 -19.52
CA ASP A 230 11.88 -2.70 -20.74
C ASP A 230 10.95 -3.21 -21.83
N ALA A 231 11.15 -2.76 -23.08
CA ALA A 231 10.32 -3.11 -24.24
C ALA A 231 10.25 -4.62 -24.57
N ILE A 232 10.98 -5.45 -23.84
CA ILE A 232 11.13 -6.89 -24.01
C ILE A 232 9.96 -7.67 -23.38
N TYR A 233 9.25 -7.08 -22.39
CA TYR A 233 8.20 -7.80 -21.65
C TYR A 233 6.78 -7.33 -22.04
N ASP A 234 5.83 -8.28 -22.03
CA ASP A 234 4.41 -7.98 -22.26
C ASP A 234 3.81 -7.26 -21.04
N SER A 235 3.81 -5.94 -21.11
CA SER A 235 3.28 -5.06 -20.06
C SER A 235 1.80 -5.28 -19.72
N ARG A 236 1.00 -5.90 -20.60
CA ARG A 236 -0.41 -6.21 -20.36
C ARG A 236 -0.61 -7.10 -19.15
N ASN A 237 0.24 -8.12 -18.99
CA ASN A 237 0.12 -9.05 -17.87
C ASN A 237 0.32 -8.37 -16.51
N TYR A 238 1.21 -7.35 -16.43
CA TYR A 238 1.44 -6.59 -15.20
C TYR A 238 0.24 -5.69 -14.87
N ILE A 239 -0.39 -5.08 -15.88
CA ILE A 239 -1.63 -4.32 -15.68
C ILE A 239 -2.75 -5.23 -15.18
N PHE A 240 -2.89 -6.44 -15.72
CA PHE A 240 -3.88 -7.39 -15.22
C PHE A 240 -3.64 -7.78 -13.76
N VAL A 241 -2.40 -7.88 -13.32
CA VAL A 241 -2.08 -8.07 -11.90
C VAL A 241 -2.50 -6.85 -11.08
N GLY A 242 -2.20 -5.64 -11.53
CA GLY A 242 -2.65 -4.41 -10.90
C GLY A 242 -4.18 -4.35 -10.78
N VAL A 243 -4.89 -4.64 -11.87
CA VAL A 243 -6.36 -4.72 -11.92
C VAL A 243 -6.92 -5.77 -10.96
N LEU A 244 -6.28 -6.93 -10.86
CA LEU A 244 -6.70 -8.00 -9.94
C LEU A 244 -6.58 -7.57 -8.47
N LEU A 245 -5.53 -6.84 -8.14
CA LEU A 245 -5.21 -6.50 -6.75
C LEU A 245 -5.83 -5.16 -6.29
N CYS A 246 -6.12 -4.22 -7.21
CA CYS A 246 -6.50 -2.85 -6.86
C CYS A 246 -7.75 -2.75 -5.97
N GLY A 247 -8.76 -3.56 -6.19
CA GLY A 247 -10.01 -3.53 -5.42
C GLY A 247 -10.09 -4.53 -4.26
N LEU A 248 -9.04 -5.34 -4.04
CA LEU A 248 -9.09 -6.48 -3.14
C LEU A 248 -9.51 -6.11 -1.71
N GLY A 249 -8.90 -5.09 -1.13
CA GLY A 249 -9.21 -4.63 0.23
C GLY A 249 -10.65 -4.19 0.38
N ALA A 250 -11.14 -3.34 -0.54
CA ALA A 250 -12.50 -2.84 -0.53
C ALA A 250 -13.54 -3.96 -0.73
N ILE A 251 -13.28 -4.92 -1.62
CA ILE A 251 -14.13 -6.11 -1.82
C ILE A 251 -14.22 -6.92 -0.52
N MET A 252 -13.08 -7.13 0.17
CA MET A 252 -13.08 -7.85 1.46
C MET A 252 -13.87 -7.10 2.54
N ASP A 253 -13.70 -5.78 2.66
CA ASP A 253 -14.37 -4.96 3.66
C ASP A 253 -15.88 -4.94 3.45
N VAL A 254 -16.34 -4.79 2.22
CA VAL A 254 -17.77 -4.87 1.88
C VAL A 254 -18.31 -6.28 2.16
N SER A 255 -17.58 -7.32 1.77
CA SER A 255 -18.00 -8.71 1.98
C SER A 255 -18.16 -9.05 3.46
N ILE A 256 -17.18 -8.69 4.30
CA ILE A 256 -17.25 -9.00 5.74
C ILE A 256 -18.28 -8.15 6.46
N THR A 257 -18.45 -6.88 6.09
CA THR A 257 -19.46 -6.00 6.65
C THR A 257 -20.86 -6.50 6.35
N MET A 258 -21.13 -6.87 5.09
CA MET A 258 -22.41 -7.45 4.68
C MET A 258 -22.68 -8.79 5.38
N SER A 259 -21.70 -9.69 5.39
CA SER A 259 -21.86 -10.99 6.05
C SER A 259 -22.06 -10.88 7.56
N SER A 260 -21.37 -9.94 8.21
CA SER A 260 -21.54 -9.67 9.63
C SER A 260 -22.91 -9.09 9.95
N SER A 261 -23.39 -8.14 9.15
CA SER A 261 -24.71 -7.52 9.31
C SER A 261 -25.83 -8.54 9.12
N ILE A 262 -25.76 -9.37 8.07
CA ILE A 262 -26.73 -10.43 7.83
C ILE A 262 -26.71 -11.45 8.96
N ASN A 263 -25.52 -11.85 9.44
CA ASN A 263 -25.39 -12.76 10.57
C ASN A 263 -26.02 -12.20 11.86
N GLU A 264 -25.87 -10.90 12.10
CA GLU A 264 -26.46 -10.25 13.27
C GLU A 264 -28.00 -10.22 13.17
N LEU A 265 -28.56 -9.90 12.00
CA LEU A 265 -30.01 -9.92 11.77
C LEU A 265 -30.61 -11.32 12.00
N VAL A 266 -29.98 -12.37 11.44
CA VAL A 266 -30.42 -13.76 11.63
C VAL A 266 -30.25 -14.23 13.08
N THR A 267 -29.25 -13.71 13.80
CA THR A 267 -29.04 -14.09 15.22
C THR A 267 -30.05 -13.42 16.14
N ARG A 268 -30.45 -12.15 15.86
CA ARG A 268 -31.43 -11.42 16.66
C ARG A 268 -32.87 -11.84 16.38
N ASP A 269 -33.19 -12.18 15.12
CA ASP A 269 -34.51 -12.65 14.69
C ASP A 269 -34.34 -13.91 13.85
N PRO A 270 -34.30 -15.12 14.51
CA PRO A 270 -34.12 -16.39 13.80
C PRO A 270 -35.23 -16.71 12.80
N ASP A 271 -36.42 -16.14 13.01
CA ASP A 271 -37.62 -16.35 12.15
C ASP A 271 -37.79 -15.29 11.07
N ILE A 272 -36.83 -14.38 10.93
CA ILE A 272 -36.84 -13.33 9.92
C ILE A 272 -37.12 -13.93 8.53
N SER A 273 -38.06 -13.36 7.79
CA SER A 273 -38.33 -13.83 6.45
C SER A 273 -37.20 -13.44 5.48
N ARG A 274 -36.92 -14.33 4.52
CA ARG A 274 -35.90 -14.11 3.50
C ARG A 274 -36.06 -12.76 2.78
N ARG A 275 -37.32 -12.35 2.50
CA ARG A 275 -37.59 -11.06 1.85
C ARG A 275 -37.20 -9.87 2.74
N ARG A 276 -37.50 -9.93 4.03
CA ARG A 276 -37.17 -8.87 4.98
C ARG A 276 -35.61 -8.81 5.14
N LEU A 277 -34.96 -9.96 5.22
CA LEU A 277 -33.49 -10.04 5.32
C LEU A 277 -32.79 -9.41 4.12
N ILE A 278 -33.25 -9.72 2.89
CA ILE A 278 -32.72 -9.14 1.66
C ILE A 278 -32.94 -7.62 1.63
N ARG A 279 -34.14 -7.14 2.01
CA ARG A 279 -34.44 -5.71 2.02
C ARG A 279 -33.55 -4.95 3.00
N SER A 280 -33.42 -5.43 4.23
CA SER A 280 -32.52 -4.83 5.23
C SER A 280 -31.07 -4.86 4.78
N GLY A 281 -30.60 -5.96 4.15
CA GLY A 281 -29.29 -6.04 3.57
C GLY A 281 -29.05 -5.03 2.45
N GLN A 282 -30.06 -4.75 1.61
CA GLN A 282 -29.97 -3.72 0.57
C GLN A 282 -29.92 -2.29 1.14
N GLU A 283 -30.58 -2.02 2.24
CA GLU A 283 -30.50 -0.73 2.94
C GLU A 283 -29.10 -0.51 3.50
N ILE A 284 -28.54 -1.50 4.20
CA ILE A 284 -27.17 -1.48 4.68
C ILE A 284 -26.16 -1.31 3.53
N ALA A 285 -26.38 -2.01 2.42
CA ALA A 285 -25.53 -1.95 1.25
C ALA A 285 -25.42 -0.54 0.65
N ARG A 286 -26.53 0.21 0.60
CA ARG A 286 -26.53 1.59 0.08
C ARG A 286 -25.63 2.51 0.89
N ASP A 287 -25.68 2.38 2.21
CA ASP A 287 -24.86 3.21 3.11
C ASP A 287 -23.37 2.92 2.94
N ILE A 288 -23.01 1.63 2.81
CA ILE A 288 -21.61 1.20 2.64
C ILE A 288 -21.06 1.63 1.28
N THR A 289 -21.86 1.49 0.21
CA THR A 289 -21.40 1.75 -1.16
C THR A 289 -20.92 3.17 -1.34
N GLY A 290 -21.72 4.15 -0.91
CA GLY A 290 -21.38 5.56 -1.07
C GLY A 290 -20.08 5.93 -0.39
N THR A 291 -19.88 5.42 0.82
CA THR A 291 -18.65 5.67 1.60
C THR A 291 -17.43 5.02 0.93
N MET A 292 -17.53 3.74 0.54
CA MET A 292 -16.41 3.00 -0.02
C MET A 292 -15.99 3.52 -1.40
N VAL A 293 -16.94 3.86 -2.27
CA VAL A 293 -16.64 4.46 -3.58
C VAL A 293 -15.93 5.80 -3.41
N ASN A 294 -16.40 6.65 -2.48
CA ASN A 294 -15.73 7.91 -2.20
C ASN A 294 -14.30 7.72 -1.67
N VAL A 295 -14.08 6.76 -0.77
CA VAL A 295 -12.73 6.43 -0.28
C VAL A 295 -11.80 6.05 -1.44
N MET A 296 -12.27 5.20 -2.36
CA MET A 296 -11.48 4.81 -3.54
C MET A 296 -11.14 6.01 -4.44
N LEU A 297 -12.11 6.89 -4.71
CA LEU A 297 -11.89 8.10 -5.50
C LEU A 297 -10.88 9.04 -4.82
N TYR A 298 -10.99 9.27 -3.51
CA TYR A 298 -10.04 10.10 -2.78
C TYR A 298 -8.64 9.49 -2.74
N THR A 299 -8.52 8.18 -2.61
CA THR A 299 -7.22 7.49 -2.67
C THR A 299 -6.54 7.74 -4.01
N MET A 300 -7.28 7.66 -5.11
CA MET A 300 -6.78 8.02 -6.44
C MET A 300 -6.30 9.48 -6.50
N TYR A 301 -7.12 10.43 -6.06
CA TYR A 301 -6.73 11.84 -6.10
C TYR A 301 -5.44 12.11 -5.31
N VAL A 302 -5.32 11.53 -4.13
CA VAL A 302 -4.10 11.68 -3.30
C VAL A 302 -2.86 11.11 -4.01
N SER A 303 -3.01 10.02 -4.75
CA SER A 303 -1.92 9.41 -5.53
C SER A 303 -1.46 10.30 -6.69
N ILE A 304 -2.39 10.90 -7.43
CA ILE A 304 -2.09 11.59 -8.70
C ILE A 304 -1.78 13.09 -8.51
N ILE A 305 -2.47 13.77 -7.59
CA ILE A 305 -2.40 15.22 -7.46
C ILE A 305 -0.98 15.75 -7.34
N PRO A 306 -0.07 15.20 -6.51
CA PRO A 306 1.28 15.72 -6.38
C PRO A 306 2.03 15.72 -7.73
N THR A 307 1.93 14.63 -8.47
CA THR A 307 2.60 14.45 -9.77
C THR A 307 2.02 15.38 -10.83
N VAL A 308 0.70 15.50 -10.90
CA VAL A 308 0.02 16.40 -11.84
C VAL A 308 0.37 17.87 -11.55
N LEU A 309 0.37 18.27 -10.26
CA LEU A 309 0.73 19.64 -9.88
C LEU A 309 2.18 19.96 -10.24
N LEU A 310 3.09 19.01 -10.03
CA LEU A 310 4.49 19.16 -10.42
C LEU A 310 4.65 19.27 -11.94
N ALA A 311 3.94 18.43 -12.70
CA ALA A 311 3.94 18.50 -14.17
C ALA A 311 3.44 19.87 -14.68
N ILE A 312 2.36 20.40 -14.09
CA ILE A 312 1.83 21.73 -14.44
C ILE A 312 2.85 22.82 -14.10
N LYS A 313 3.51 22.73 -12.94
CA LYS A 313 4.56 23.67 -12.55
C LYS A 313 5.73 23.66 -13.55
N ASN A 314 6.00 22.51 -14.15
CA ASN A 314 7.02 22.33 -15.21
C ASN A 314 6.51 22.69 -16.62
N GLY A 315 5.34 23.31 -16.73
CA GLY A 315 4.81 23.83 -18.01
C GLY A 315 3.89 22.87 -18.79
N ALA A 316 3.56 21.70 -18.23
CA ALA A 316 2.59 20.81 -18.84
C ALA A 316 1.17 21.40 -18.79
N GLN A 317 0.36 21.14 -19.81
CA GLN A 317 -1.06 21.49 -19.76
C GLN A 317 -1.81 20.54 -18.84
N LEU A 318 -2.83 21.04 -18.13
CA LEU A 318 -3.59 20.27 -17.14
C LEU A 318 -4.14 18.95 -17.70
N PHE A 319 -4.75 19.00 -18.89
CA PHE A 319 -5.34 17.79 -19.49
C PHE A 319 -4.27 16.78 -19.95
N ASP A 320 -3.14 17.25 -20.43
CA ASP A 320 -2.02 16.39 -20.83
C ASP A 320 -1.41 15.70 -19.61
N ALA A 321 -1.21 16.45 -18.52
CA ALA A 321 -0.70 15.90 -17.28
C ALA A 321 -1.65 14.84 -16.67
N ILE A 322 -2.96 15.12 -16.65
CA ILE A 322 -3.97 14.15 -16.17
C ILE A 322 -4.03 12.93 -17.08
N SER A 323 -4.01 13.12 -18.39
CA SER A 323 -4.04 12.00 -19.35
C SER A 323 -2.80 11.11 -19.23
N PHE A 324 -1.64 11.71 -19.00
CA PHE A 324 -0.39 10.97 -18.91
C PHE A 324 -0.26 10.21 -17.59
N TYR A 325 -0.39 10.92 -16.46
CA TYR A 325 -0.16 10.32 -15.13
C TYR A 325 -1.40 9.69 -14.52
N GLY A 326 -2.61 10.13 -14.93
CA GLY A 326 -3.86 9.70 -14.30
C GLY A 326 -4.58 8.54 -14.98
N TYR A 327 -4.19 8.18 -16.21
CA TYR A 327 -4.95 7.19 -16.98
C TYR A 327 -5.03 5.80 -16.30
N ILE A 328 -3.89 5.24 -15.93
CA ILE A 328 -3.83 3.91 -15.30
C ILE A 328 -4.55 3.92 -13.96
N GLU A 329 -4.29 4.91 -13.12
CA GLU A 329 -4.95 5.07 -11.83
C GLU A 329 -6.47 5.20 -11.97
N LEU A 330 -6.95 5.94 -12.96
CA LEU A 330 -8.37 6.07 -13.25
C LEU A 330 -9.00 4.72 -13.60
N VAL A 331 -8.33 3.92 -14.44
CA VAL A 331 -8.78 2.56 -14.80
C VAL A 331 -8.86 1.69 -13.56
N LEU A 332 -7.80 1.66 -12.72
CA LEU A 332 -7.75 0.86 -11.51
C LEU A 332 -8.85 1.25 -10.52
N VAL A 333 -9.11 2.54 -10.34
CA VAL A 333 -10.17 3.02 -9.44
C VAL A 333 -11.56 2.67 -9.98
N LEU A 334 -11.81 2.84 -11.27
CA LEU A 334 -13.09 2.48 -11.87
C LEU A 334 -13.36 0.98 -11.72
N VAL A 335 -12.35 0.13 -11.95
CA VAL A 335 -12.45 -1.31 -11.72
C VAL A 335 -12.74 -1.61 -10.25
N SER A 336 -12.05 -0.94 -9.32
CA SER A 336 -12.31 -1.10 -7.88
C SER A 336 -13.74 -0.70 -7.50
N CYS A 337 -14.26 0.40 -8.05
CA CYS A 337 -15.64 0.84 -7.84
C CYS A 337 -16.65 -0.18 -8.39
N ILE A 338 -16.41 -0.74 -9.58
CA ILE A 338 -17.22 -1.83 -10.13
C ILE A 338 -17.17 -3.04 -9.17
N GLY A 339 -15.99 -3.39 -8.67
CA GLY A 339 -15.82 -4.47 -7.69
C GLY A 339 -16.63 -4.26 -6.42
N ILE A 340 -16.61 -3.07 -5.84
CA ILE A 340 -17.41 -2.71 -4.67
C ILE A 340 -18.91 -2.91 -4.94
N VAL A 341 -19.40 -2.37 -6.06
CA VAL A 341 -20.81 -2.46 -6.42
C VAL A 341 -21.25 -3.90 -6.69
N LEU A 342 -20.42 -4.69 -7.38
CA LEU A 342 -20.69 -6.12 -7.63
C LEU A 342 -20.65 -6.96 -6.36
N THR A 343 -19.80 -6.61 -5.41
CA THR A 343 -19.67 -7.35 -4.16
C THR A 343 -20.96 -7.34 -3.36
N ILE A 344 -21.76 -6.29 -3.45
CA ILE A 344 -23.02 -6.13 -2.71
C ILE A 344 -24.02 -7.26 -3.02
N PRO A 345 -24.50 -7.42 -4.26
CA PRO A 345 -25.46 -8.47 -4.56
C PRO A 345 -24.87 -9.88 -4.37
N VAL A 346 -23.58 -10.05 -4.59
CA VAL A 346 -22.89 -11.34 -4.38
C VAL A 346 -22.85 -11.66 -2.88
N SER A 347 -22.33 -10.76 -2.05
CA SER A 347 -22.21 -11.00 -0.60
C SER A 347 -23.58 -11.13 0.07
N LEU A 348 -24.60 -10.37 -0.36
CA LEU A 348 -25.96 -10.51 0.12
C LEU A 348 -26.54 -11.89 -0.17
N LYS A 349 -26.43 -12.36 -1.43
CA LYS A 349 -26.94 -13.70 -1.82
C LYS A 349 -26.21 -14.82 -1.10
N VAL A 350 -24.87 -14.76 -1.05
CA VAL A 350 -24.03 -15.77 -0.40
C VAL A 350 -24.30 -15.81 1.11
N SER A 351 -24.39 -14.64 1.75
CA SER A 351 -24.65 -14.56 3.20
C SER A 351 -26.04 -15.05 3.56
N VAL A 352 -27.07 -14.69 2.79
CA VAL A 352 -28.43 -15.22 3.02
C VAL A 352 -28.46 -16.74 2.86
N TYR A 353 -27.84 -17.27 1.82
CA TYR A 353 -27.78 -18.71 1.59
C TYR A 353 -27.06 -19.47 2.72
N LEU A 354 -25.87 -19.00 3.12
CA LEU A 354 -25.04 -19.72 4.12
C LEU A 354 -25.51 -19.51 5.55
N LEU A 355 -26.09 -18.35 5.88
CA LEU A 355 -26.43 -17.99 7.26
C LEU A 355 -27.90 -18.19 7.62
N HIS A 356 -28.80 -18.10 6.65
CA HIS A 356 -30.24 -18.26 6.87
C HIS A 356 -30.77 -19.58 6.31
N ASP A 357 -30.57 -19.86 5.01
CA ASP A 357 -31.22 -21.00 4.35
C ASP A 357 -30.64 -22.35 4.84
N ARG A 358 -29.30 -22.44 5.03
CA ARG A 358 -28.65 -23.64 5.60
C ARG A 358 -29.00 -23.91 7.07
N ARG A 359 -29.26 -22.85 7.84
CA ARG A 359 -29.65 -23.01 9.25
C ARG A 359 -31.08 -23.57 9.37
N LYS A 360 -31.98 -23.16 8.49
CA LYS A 360 -33.36 -23.71 8.44
C LYS A 360 -33.40 -25.13 7.89
N GLY A 361 -32.61 -25.44 6.82
CA GLY A 361 -32.53 -26.80 6.28
C GLY A 361 -31.82 -27.82 7.15
N GLY A 362 -31.02 -27.39 8.13
CA GLY A 362 -30.42 -28.30 9.13
C GLY A 362 -31.26 -28.52 10.40
N ALA A 363 -32.36 -27.78 10.56
CA ALA A 363 -33.31 -27.95 11.65
C ALA A 363 -34.45 -28.94 11.29
N ASP A 364 -34.54 -29.28 9.99
CA ASP A 364 -35.54 -30.24 9.46
C ASP A 364 -34.96 -31.63 9.18
N LEU A 365 -33.70 -31.90 9.58
CA LEU A 365 -33.05 -33.24 9.63
C LEU A 365 -32.75 -33.64 11.09
#